data_67998bf3468bed78dd269eedac2d5e5b
#
_entry.id   67998bf3468bed78dd269eedac2d5e5b
#
_cell.length_a   1.000
_cell.length_b   1.000
_cell.length_c   1.000
_cell.angle_alpha   90.00
_cell.angle_beta   90.00
_cell.angle_gamma   90.00
#
_symmetry.space_group_name_H-M   'P 1'
#
loop_
_entity.id
_entity.type
_entity.pdbx_description
1 polymer ?
#
loop_
_entity_poly.entity_id
_entity_poly.type
_entity_poly.pdbx_seq_one_letter_code
_entity_poly.pdbx_strand_id
1 'polypeptide(L)'
;MAGNSRYPSQKLTTADTSLRETAKRLQFNTERLDRLCRERGISQLELFGSALRDDFGASSDVDLLASLRPDAHPTLLDWADIQEKLSEIFGRRVDLVSRRAIERSRNPYRRDSILSTTVPIYVEG
;
A
#
# COMPACT_ATOMS: atom_id res chain seq x y z
N MET A 1 -6.51 21.87 -7.88
CA MET A 1 -6.42 21.29 -7.78
C MET A 1 -6.08 20.61 -7.49
N ALA A 2 -6.13 21.15 -7.39
CA ALA A 2 -5.83 20.51 -7.11
C ALA A 2 -5.49 19.53 -7.16
N GLY A 3 -5.23 19.45 -7.71
CA GLY A 3 -4.84 18.35 -7.91
C GLY A 3 -4.60 17.64 -6.94
N ASN A 4 -4.76 17.91 -6.40
CA ASN A 4 -4.61 17.34 -5.61
C ASN A 4 -3.80 16.29 -5.45
N SER A 5 -2.73 16.36 -5.28
CA SER A 5 -1.84 15.35 -4.88
C SER A 5 -2.23 14.80 -3.54
N ARG A 6 -2.41 13.51 -3.45
CA ARG A 6 -2.65 12.88 -2.20
C ARG A 6 -1.43 12.74 -1.39
N TYR A 7 -0.28 12.84 -2.02
CA TYR A 7 0.97 12.76 -1.33
C TYR A 7 1.48 14.14 -1.09
N PRO A 8 2.13 14.36 0.01
CA PRO A 8 2.81 15.62 0.22
C PRO A 8 3.69 15.87 -0.98
N SER A 9 3.50 16.98 -1.61
CA SER A 9 4.23 17.27 -2.82
C SER A 9 5.57 17.92 -2.54
N GLN A 10 5.95 17.98 -1.30
CA GLN A 10 7.16 18.61 -0.98
C GLN A 10 8.34 17.79 -1.33
N LYS A 11 9.38 18.04 -0.84
CA LYS A 11 10.71 17.56 -1.10
C LYS A 11 10.78 16.10 -1.46
N LEU A 12 11.29 15.80 -2.63
CA LEU A 12 11.54 14.45 -3.07
C LEU A 12 12.98 14.09 -2.76
N THR A 13 13.15 13.01 -2.04
CA THR A 13 14.46 12.43 -1.84
C THR A 13 14.72 11.48 -3.00
N THR A 14 15.96 11.01 -3.13
CA THR A 14 16.28 10.02 -4.14
C THR A 14 15.45 8.75 -3.95
N ALA A 15 15.21 8.37 -2.70
CA ALA A 15 14.38 7.21 -2.40
C ALA A 15 12.96 7.42 -2.88
N ASP A 16 12.39 8.61 -2.65
CA ASP A 16 11.03 8.91 -3.10
C ASP A 16 10.92 8.83 -4.61
N THR A 17 11.93 9.29 -5.33
CA THR A 17 11.93 9.23 -6.79
C THR A 17 11.94 7.78 -7.28
N SER A 18 12.78 6.95 -6.70
CA SER A 18 12.84 5.52 -7.01
C SER A 18 11.52 4.85 -6.78
N LEU A 19 10.90 5.19 -5.67
CA LEU A 19 9.63 4.61 -5.26
C LEU A 19 8.49 5.03 -6.17
N ARG A 20 8.53 6.28 -6.65
CA ARG A 20 7.57 6.75 -7.63
C ARG A 20 7.67 5.99 -8.93
N GLU A 21 8.87 5.70 -9.36
CA GLU A 21 9.07 4.93 -10.57
C GLU A 21 8.55 3.52 -10.43
N THR A 22 8.73 2.92 -9.26
CA THR A 22 8.19 1.61 -8.97
C THR A 22 6.67 1.63 -9.00
N ALA A 23 6.08 2.65 -8.40
CA ALA A 23 4.63 2.80 -8.38
C ALA A 23 4.08 2.99 -9.80
N LYS A 24 4.80 3.73 -10.65
CA LYS A 24 4.40 3.93 -12.03
C LYS A 24 4.39 2.62 -12.80
N ARG A 25 5.34 1.75 -12.52
CA ARG A 25 5.41 0.46 -13.20
C ARG A 25 4.26 -0.46 -12.84
N LEU A 26 3.64 -0.24 -11.68
CA LEU A 26 2.51 -1.05 -11.27
C LEU A 26 1.25 -0.78 -12.07
N GLN A 27 1.07 0.45 -12.51
CA GLN A 27 -0.10 0.87 -13.27
C GLN A 27 -1.41 0.39 -12.65
N PHE A 28 -2.12 1.29 -12.01
CA PHE A 28 -3.40 0.99 -11.42
C PHE A 28 -4.30 2.22 -11.48
N ASN A 29 -5.61 1.98 -11.39
CA ASN A 29 -6.59 3.06 -11.42
C ASN A 29 -6.65 3.71 -10.04
N THR A 30 -6.14 4.92 -9.93
CA THR A 30 -6.07 5.63 -8.64
C THR A 30 -7.44 5.96 -8.09
N GLU A 31 -8.41 6.26 -8.95
CA GLU A 31 -9.75 6.58 -8.48
C GLU A 31 -10.43 5.36 -7.85
N ARG A 32 -10.25 4.21 -8.44
CA ARG A 32 -10.79 2.97 -7.88
C ARG A 32 -10.14 2.64 -6.56
N LEU A 33 -8.82 2.84 -6.48
CA LEU A 33 -8.08 2.60 -5.24
C LEU A 33 -8.57 3.53 -4.14
N ASP A 34 -8.71 4.80 -4.46
CA ASP A 34 -9.16 5.81 -3.49
C ASP A 34 -10.55 5.49 -2.96
N ARG A 35 -11.43 5.13 -3.86
CA ARG A 35 -12.81 4.80 -3.50
C ARG A 35 -12.85 3.59 -2.57
N LEU A 36 -12.12 2.55 -2.92
CA LEU A 36 -12.07 1.35 -2.10
C LEU A 36 -11.55 1.67 -0.69
N CYS A 37 -10.46 2.41 -0.62
CA CYS A 37 -9.87 2.76 0.66
C CYS A 37 -10.84 3.56 1.53
N ARG A 38 -11.51 4.54 0.94
CA ARG A 38 -12.47 5.34 1.68
C ARG A 38 -13.65 4.51 2.18
N GLU A 39 -14.15 3.60 1.34
CA GLU A 39 -15.29 2.77 1.69
C GLU A 39 -14.96 1.75 2.78
N ARG A 40 -13.72 1.35 2.83
CA ARG A 40 -13.32 0.27 3.75
C ARG A 40 -12.57 0.77 4.99
N GLY A 41 -12.48 2.07 5.17
CA GLY A 41 -11.84 2.63 6.35
C GLY A 41 -10.33 2.51 6.38
N ILE A 42 -9.72 2.43 5.21
CA ILE A 42 -8.27 2.42 5.08
C ILE A 42 -7.79 3.87 5.06
N SER A 43 -6.88 4.21 5.95
CA SER A 43 -6.33 5.56 6.00
C SER A 43 -5.04 5.70 5.19
N GLN A 44 -4.34 4.60 4.97
CA GLN A 44 -3.11 4.64 4.21
C GLN A 44 -2.80 3.24 3.66
N LEU A 45 -2.32 3.20 2.42
CA LEU A 45 -1.77 1.99 1.82
C LEU A 45 -0.34 2.27 1.39
N GLU A 46 0.55 1.35 1.71
CA GLU A 46 1.96 1.48 1.39
C GLU A 46 2.46 0.22 0.70
N LEU A 47 3.29 0.40 -0.32
CA LEU A 47 3.99 -0.71 -0.95
C LEU A 47 5.17 -1.11 -0.11
N PHE A 48 5.46 -2.39 -0.06
CA PHE A 48 6.69 -2.88 0.57
C PHE A 48 7.10 -4.18 -0.11
N GLY A 49 8.26 -4.71 0.28
CA GLY A 49 8.70 -6.02 -0.19
C GLY A 49 9.11 -6.05 -1.64
N SER A 50 8.65 -7.07 -2.36
CA SER A 50 9.12 -7.34 -3.72
C SER A 50 8.84 -6.23 -4.71
N ALA A 51 7.79 -5.45 -4.50
CA ALA A 51 7.46 -4.35 -5.41
C ALA A 51 8.54 -3.27 -5.45
N LEU A 52 9.41 -3.23 -4.43
CA LEU A 52 10.47 -2.23 -4.33
C LEU A 52 11.81 -2.77 -4.80
N ARG A 53 11.83 -3.98 -5.33
CA ARG A 53 13.07 -4.60 -5.82
C ARG A 53 13.22 -4.41 -7.31
N ASP A 54 14.47 -4.41 -7.76
CA ASP A 54 14.78 -4.25 -9.19
C ASP A 54 14.26 -5.41 -10.02
N ASP A 55 14.14 -6.59 -9.41
CA ASP A 55 13.68 -7.78 -10.10
C ASP A 55 12.16 -7.94 -10.12
N PHE A 56 11.44 -6.92 -9.67
CA PHE A 56 9.98 -6.95 -9.68
C PHE A 56 9.47 -7.03 -11.12
N GLY A 57 8.73 -8.07 -11.41
CA GLY A 57 8.23 -8.33 -12.76
C GLY A 57 6.71 -8.42 -12.82
N ALA A 58 6.21 -8.69 -14.01
CA ALA A 58 4.76 -8.75 -14.24
C ALA A 58 4.05 -9.83 -13.43
N SER A 59 4.76 -10.89 -13.07
CA SER A 59 4.18 -11.99 -12.30
C SER A 59 4.45 -11.88 -10.81
N SER A 60 5.14 -10.83 -10.37
CA SER A 60 5.43 -10.66 -8.95
C SER A 60 4.19 -10.22 -8.19
N ASP A 61 4.05 -10.71 -6.96
CA ASP A 61 2.96 -10.29 -6.08
C ASP A 61 3.21 -8.86 -5.60
N VAL A 62 2.13 -8.16 -5.31
CA VAL A 62 2.21 -6.83 -4.74
C VAL A 62 1.95 -6.94 -3.24
N ASP A 63 2.92 -6.53 -2.44
CA ASP A 63 2.79 -6.52 -0.99
C ASP A 63 2.33 -5.14 -0.54
N LEU A 64 1.20 -5.08 0.13
CA LEU A 64 0.63 -3.82 0.60
C LEU A 64 0.46 -3.83 2.11
N LEU A 65 0.83 -2.73 2.73
CA LEU A 65 0.68 -2.51 4.14
C LEU A 65 -0.47 -1.51 4.35
N ALA A 66 -1.50 -1.93 5.06
CA ALA A 66 -2.69 -1.10 5.25
C ALA A 66 -2.74 -0.55 6.67
N SER A 67 -2.98 0.76 6.76
CA SER A 67 -3.33 1.40 8.03
C SER A 67 -4.82 1.68 8.00
N LEU A 68 -5.50 1.39 9.09
CA LEU A 68 -6.96 1.55 9.18
C LEU A 68 -7.31 2.75 10.04
N ARG A 69 -8.49 3.32 9.79
CA ARG A 69 -9.02 4.34 10.69
C ARG A 69 -9.29 3.71 12.05
N PRO A 70 -9.25 4.51 13.13
CA PRO A 70 -9.47 3.96 14.48
C PRO A 70 -10.80 3.25 14.66
N ASP A 71 -11.81 3.65 13.91
CA ASP A 71 -13.15 3.06 14.01
C ASP A 71 -13.40 1.93 13.01
N ALA A 72 -12.40 1.57 12.22
CA ALA A 72 -12.55 0.51 11.23
C ALA A 72 -12.10 -0.83 11.84
N HIS A 73 -13.01 -1.79 11.84
CA HIS A 73 -12.76 -3.11 12.43
C HIS A 73 -13.19 -4.21 11.46
N PRO A 74 -12.46 -4.41 10.37
CA PRO A 74 -12.83 -5.43 9.39
C PRO A 74 -12.73 -6.83 9.98
N THR A 75 -13.68 -7.67 9.59
CA THR A 75 -13.62 -9.09 9.90
C THR A 75 -12.61 -9.77 8.97
N LEU A 76 -12.34 -11.04 9.20
CA LEU A 76 -11.48 -11.80 8.31
C LEU A 76 -12.06 -11.87 6.90
N LEU A 77 -13.39 -11.98 6.78
CA LEU A 77 -14.04 -12.00 5.48
C LEU A 77 -13.93 -10.64 4.80
N ASP A 78 -14.09 -9.57 5.57
CA ASP A 78 -13.91 -8.22 5.04
C ASP A 78 -12.49 -8.03 4.51
N TRP A 79 -11.52 -8.51 5.29
CA TRP A 79 -10.12 -8.39 4.90
C TRP A 79 -9.82 -9.14 3.60
N ALA A 80 -10.34 -10.36 3.49
CA ALA A 80 -10.17 -11.15 2.27
C ALA A 80 -10.82 -10.46 1.07
N ASP A 81 -11.98 -9.86 1.26
CA ASP A 81 -12.66 -9.14 0.20
C ASP A 81 -11.87 -7.91 -0.26
N ILE A 82 -11.32 -7.17 0.70
CA ILE A 82 -10.48 -6.01 0.37
C ILE A 82 -9.27 -6.46 -0.45
N GLN A 83 -8.63 -7.53 -0.02
CA GLN A 83 -7.46 -8.06 -0.71
C GLN A 83 -7.81 -8.48 -2.14
N GLU A 84 -8.94 -9.12 -2.32
CA GLU A 84 -9.38 -9.54 -3.64
C GLU A 84 -9.66 -8.34 -4.54
N LYS A 85 -10.31 -7.32 -4.01
CA LYS A 85 -10.59 -6.11 -4.79
C LYS A 85 -9.34 -5.35 -5.15
N LEU A 86 -8.38 -5.32 -4.25
CA LEU A 86 -7.07 -4.73 -4.55
C LEU A 86 -6.36 -5.51 -5.64
N SER A 87 -6.46 -6.84 -5.61
CA SER A 87 -5.88 -7.67 -6.66
C SER A 87 -6.48 -7.35 -8.01
N GLU A 88 -7.79 -7.08 -8.06
CA GLU A 88 -8.45 -6.68 -9.29
C GLU A 88 -7.96 -5.33 -9.78
N ILE A 89 -7.79 -4.39 -8.87
CA ILE A 89 -7.33 -3.05 -9.23
C ILE A 89 -5.92 -3.08 -9.81
N PHE A 90 -5.04 -3.88 -9.22
CA PHE A 90 -3.65 -3.98 -9.68
C PHE A 90 -3.47 -4.97 -10.83
N GLY A 91 -4.47 -5.81 -11.08
CA GLY A 91 -4.36 -6.82 -12.13
C GLY A 91 -3.34 -7.90 -11.81
N ARG A 92 -3.06 -8.12 -10.53
CA ARG A 92 -2.11 -9.14 -10.07
C ARG A 92 -2.42 -9.47 -8.61
N ARG A 93 -1.82 -10.54 -8.14
CA ARG A 93 -2.04 -10.96 -6.76
C ARG A 93 -1.50 -9.92 -5.78
N VAL A 94 -2.36 -9.55 -4.82
CA VAL A 94 -2.01 -8.63 -3.76
C VAL A 94 -1.98 -9.38 -2.44
N ASP A 95 -0.94 -9.16 -1.66
CA ASP A 95 -0.83 -9.67 -0.30
C ASP A 95 -1.02 -8.47 0.63
N LEU A 96 -2.13 -8.44 1.32
CA LEU A 96 -2.49 -7.31 2.17
C LEU A 96 -2.20 -7.61 3.62
N VAL A 97 -1.36 -6.77 4.23
CA VAL A 97 -0.92 -6.94 5.60
C VAL A 97 -1.32 -5.72 6.41
N SER A 98 -1.75 -5.95 7.65
CA SER A 98 -2.10 -4.86 8.55
C SER A 98 -0.84 -4.24 9.14
N ARG A 99 -0.70 -2.92 9.02
CA ARG A 99 0.44 -2.21 9.62
C ARG A 99 0.46 -2.43 11.13
N ARG A 100 -0.72 -2.41 11.75
CA ARG A 100 -0.81 -2.63 13.19
C ARG A 100 -0.31 -4.00 13.59
N ALA A 101 -0.62 -5.03 12.79
CA ALA A 101 -0.14 -6.37 13.05
C ALA A 101 1.38 -6.46 12.94
N ILE A 102 1.95 -5.76 11.96
CA ILE A 102 3.40 -5.74 11.80
C ILE A 102 4.06 -5.01 12.96
N GLU A 103 3.49 -3.89 13.39
CA GLU A 103 4.02 -3.12 14.53
C GLU A 103 4.01 -3.93 15.81
N ARG A 104 3.07 -4.85 15.94
CA ARG A 104 2.95 -5.73 17.11
C ARG A 104 3.73 -7.04 16.95
N SER A 105 4.38 -7.21 15.84
CA SER A 105 5.14 -8.44 15.58
C SER A 105 6.25 -8.61 16.60
N ARG A 106 6.41 -9.84 17.08
CA ARG A 106 7.48 -10.17 18.02
C ARG A 106 8.82 -10.39 17.33
N ASN A 107 8.80 -10.42 16.00
CA ASN A 107 10.02 -10.57 15.23
C ASN A 107 10.52 -9.18 14.84
N PRO A 108 11.50 -8.60 15.57
CA PRO A 108 11.94 -7.24 15.28
C PRO A 108 12.63 -7.10 13.93
N TYR A 109 13.25 -8.16 13.46
CA TYR A 109 13.92 -8.13 12.15
C TYR A 109 12.90 -7.96 11.03
N ARG A 110 11.83 -8.73 11.08
CA ARG A 110 10.77 -8.63 10.09
C ARG A 110 10.07 -7.29 10.17
N ARG A 111 9.74 -6.87 11.38
CA ARG A 111 9.07 -5.59 11.59
C ARG A 111 9.89 -4.43 11.04
N ASP A 112 11.16 -4.37 11.42
CA ASP A 112 12.02 -3.27 11.01
C ASP A 112 12.30 -3.31 9.51
N SER A 113 12.45 -4.50 8.95
CA SER A 113 12.67 -4.66 7.52
C SER A 113 11.48 -4.15 6.71
N ILE A 114 10.28 -4.43 7.16
CA ILE A 114 9.08 -3.99 6.46
C ILE A 114 8.87 -2.49 6.65
N LEU A 115 8.93 -2.01 7.89
CA LEU A 115 8.59 -0.62 8.20
C LEU A 115 9.64 0.38 7.77
N SER A 116 10.87 -0.05 7.56
CA SER A 116 11.95 0.86 7.16
C SER A 116 11.90 1.23 5.68
N THR A 117 11.20 0.46 4.86
CA THR A 117 11.16 0.68 3.42
C THR A 117 9.73 0.49 2.93
N THR A 118 8.96 1.55 2.95
CA THR A 118 7.59 1.53 2.43
C THR A 118 7.36 2.76 1.57
N VAL A 119 6.40 2.62 0.65
CA VAL A 119 6.03 3.73 -0.25
C VAL A 119 4.54 3.91 -0.20
N PRO A 120 4.05 5.05 0.25
CA PRO A 120 2.61 5.27 0.23
C PRO A 120 2.08 5.38 -1.19
N ILE A 121 1.00 4.67 -1.46
CA ILE A 121 0.28 4.77 -2.72
C ILE A 121 -1.11 5.33 -2.50
N TYR A 122 -1.55 5.41 -1.26
CA TYR A 122 -2.79 6.07 -0.88
C TYR A 122 -2.61 6.65 0.52
N VAL A 123 -2.96 7.90 0.69
CA VAL A 123 -2.98 8.57 1.99
C VAL A 123 -4.28 9.34 2.07
N GLU A 124 -5.03 9.08 3.14
CA GLU A 124 -6.28 9.79 3.36
C GLU A 124 -6.01 11.26 3.60
N GLY A 125 -6.68 12.09 2.85
CA GLY A 125 -6.46 13.52 2.93
C GLY A 125 -7.54 14.27 3.65
#